data_e6cf498bb0304a0e42a02405bf153c52
#
_entry.id   e6cf498bb0304a0e42a02405bf153c52
#
_cell.length_a   1.000
_cell.length_b   1.000
_cell.length_c   1.000
_cell.angle_alpha   90.00
_cell.angle_beta   90.00
_cell.angle_gamma   90.00
#
_symmetry.space_group_name_H-M   'P 1'
#
loop_
_entity.id
_entity.type
_entity.pdbx_description
1 polymer ?
#
loop_
_entity_poly.entity_id
_entity_poly.type
_entity_poly.pdbx_seq_one_letter_code
_entity_poly.pdbx_strand_id
1 'polypeptide(L)' 'MPYYCVNKNQTRNPGLHHEVHTHEHANTLKIRESIDLGWHASETDAVRYAKGYYYSDADGCAVCCPRAHRG' A
#
# COMPACT_ATOMS: atom_id res chain seq x y z
N MET A 1 1.18 -1.01 -16.06
CA MET A 1 2.23 -0.36 -15.26
C MET A 1 1.64 0.01 -13.91
N PRO A 2 2.22 -0.45 -12.84
CA PRO A 2 1.57 -0.27 -11.54
C PRO A 2 1.75 1.12 -10.96
N TYR A 3 0.64 1.73 -10.66
CA TYR A 3 0.57 2.89 -9.80
C TYR A 3 0.07 2.42 -8.45
N TYR A 4 0.56 3.03 -7.38
CA TYR A 4 0.28 2.59 -6.02
C TYR A 4 -0.31 3.70 -5.19
N CYS A 5 -1.00 3.29 -4.12
CA CYS A 5 -1.50 4.22 -3.12
C CYS A 5 -1.36 3.55 -1.75
N VAL A 6 -1.39 4.36 -0.70
CA VAL A 6 -1.36 3.87 0.68
C VAL A 6 -2.61 4.37 1.40
N ASN A 7 -3.26 3.48 2.15
CA ASN A 7 -4.45 3.83 2.93
C ASN A 7 -4.11 4.86 4.00
N LYS A 8 -4.97 5.85 4.15
CA LYS A 8 -4.87 6.80 5.26
C LYS A 8 -5.30 6.19 6.58
N ASN A 9 -6.12 5.14 6.53
CA ASN A 9 -6.60 4.44 7.72
C ASN A 9 -5.83 3.14 7.89
N GLN A 10 -5.53 2.81 9.14
CA GLN A 10 -4.87 1.54 9.45
C GLN A 10 -5.85 0.39 9.30
N THR A 11 -5.36 -0.72 8.78
CA THR A 11 -6.13 -1.95 8.66
C THR A 11 -5.37 -3.07 9.36
N ARG A 12 -6.10 -4.07 9.82
CA ARG A 12 -5.50 -5.26 10.43
C ARG A 12 -5.14 -6.27 9.37
N ASN A 13 -3.85 -6.67 9.35
CA ASN A 13 -3.45 -7.69 8.38
C ASN A 13 -2.00 -8.16 8.59
N PRO A 14 -1.70 -9.00 9.57
CA PRO A 14 -2.13 -8.95 10.95
C PRO A 14 -1.57 -7.71 11.64
N GLY A 15 -2.14 -7.28 12.71
CA GLY A 15 -1.77 -6.02 13.35
C GLY A 15 -2.32 -4.84 12.58
N LEU A 16 -2.01 -3.63 13.04
CA LEU A 16 -2.49 -2.40 12.40
C LEU A 16 -1.39 -1.82 11.52
N HIS A 17 -1.66 -1.74 10.24
CA HIS A 17 -0.73 -1.21 9.24
C HIS A 17 -1.47 -0.30 8.27
N HIS A 18 -0.72 0.64 7.67
CA HIS A 18 -1.23 1.40 6.54
C HIS A 18 -0.90 0.60 5.29
N GLU A 19 -1.92 0.01 4.67
CA GLU A 19 -1.71 -0.88 3.54
C GLU A 19 -1.43 -0.14 2.24
N VAL A 20 -0.43 -0.62 1.52
CA VAL A 20 -0.12 -0.16 0.17
C VAL A 20 -0.82 -1.08 -0.82
N HIS A 21 -1.60 -0.48 -1.71
CA HIS A 21 -2.33 -1.20 -2.76
C HIS A 21 -1.93 -0.68 -4.13
N THR A 22 -2.10 -1.51 -5.16
CA THR A 22 -2.14 -0.99 -6.52
C THR A 22 -3.42 -0.16 -6.67
N HIS A 23 -3.40 0.85 -7.54
CA HIS A 23 -4.60 1.64 -7.81
C HIS A 23 -5.77 0.78 -8.26
N GLU A 24 -5.47 -0.24 -9.06
CA GLU A 24 -6.47 -1.15 -9.57
C GLU A 24 -7.18 -1.89 -8.44
N HIS A 25 -6.41 -2.43 -7.50
CA HIS A 25 -6.98 -3.15 -6.36
C HIS A 25 -7.70 -2.20 -5.40
N ALA A 26 -7.15 -1.00 -5.20
CA ALA A 26 -7.82 0.01 -4.38
C ALA A 26 -9.20 0.36 -4.95
N ASN A 27 -9.32 0.47 -6.27
CA ASN A 27 -10.61 0.71 -6.91
C ASN A 27 -11.57 -0.46 -6.67
N THR A 28 -11.07 -1.69 -6.75
CA THR A 28 -11.87 -2.88 -6.49
C THR A 28 -12.42 -2.88 -5.06
N LEU A 29 -11.60 -2.48 -4.11
CA LEU A 29 -11.97 -2.39 -2.70
C LEU A 29 -12.76 -1.12 -2.35
N LYS A 30 -12.90 -0.21 -3.31
CA LYS A 30 -13.59 1.07 -3.14
C LYS A 30 -12.98 1.91 -2.02
N ILE A 31 -11.66 1.91 -1.94
CA ILE A 31 -10.93 2.69 -0.95
C ILE A 31 -10.96 4.15 -1.37
N ARG A 32 -11.49 5.00 -0.49
CA ARG A 32 -11.67 6.43 -0.77
C ARG A 32 -10.58 7.29 -0.15
N GLU A 33 -10.09 6.90 1.02
CA GLU A 33 -9.09 7.69 1.72
C GLU A 33 -7.73 7.04 1.57
N SER A 34 -6.98 7.53 0.60
CA SER A 34 -5.65 7.05 0.31
C SER A 34 -4.77 8.18 -0.19
N ILE A 35 -3.47 7.96 -0.11
CA ILE A 35 -2.47 8.88 -0.65
C ILE A 35 -1.89 8.23 -1.89
N ASP A 36 -1.90 8.96 -3.00
CA ASP A 36 -1.31 8.49 -4.24
C ASP A 36 0.21 8.45 -4.10
N LEU A 37 0.79 7.28 -4.34
CA LEU A 37 2.24 7.10 -4.30
C LEU A 37 2.89 7.24 -5.68
N GLY A 38 2.09 7.30 -6.73
CA GLY A 38 2.58 7.38 -8.09
C GLY A 38 3.05 6.02 -8.61
N TRP A 39 3.80 6.07 -9.70
CA TRP A 39 4.33 4.86 -10.33
C TRP A 39 5.59 4.38 -9.63
N HIS A 40 5.67 3.07 -9.44
CA HIS A 40 6.87 2.42 -8.90
C HIS A 40 7.16 1.16 -9.70
N ALA A 41 8.45 0.85 -9.83
CA ALA A 41 8.89 -0.31 -10.59
C ALA A 41 8.47 -1.63 -9.93
N SER A 42 8.32 -1.63 -8.61
CA SER A 42 7.92 -2.81 -7.87
C SER A 42 7.10 -2.42 -6.64
N GLU A 43 6.36 -3.38 -6.11
CA GLU A 43 5.61 -3.17 -4.88
C GLU A 43 6.51 -2.90 -3.68
N THR A 44 7.70 -3.51 -3.66
CA THR A 44 8.68 -3.27 -2.61
C THR A 44 9.14 -1.82 -2.61
N ASP A 45 9.37 -1.25 -3.79
CA ASP A 45 9.74 0.16 -3.93
C ASP A 45 8.61 1.06 -3.46
N ALA A 46 7.37 0.72 -3.80
CA ALA A 46 6.21 1.51 -3.38
C ALA A 46 6.07 1.51 -1.85
N VAL A 47 6.23 0.37 -1.22
CA VAL A 47 6.15 0.26 0.24
C VAL A 47 7.30 1.05 0.90
N ARG A 48 8.50 0.94 0.35
CA ARG A 48 9.66 1.68 0.87
C ARG A 48 9.43 3.18 0.78
N TYR A 49 8.86 3.64 -0.33
CA TYR A 49 8.52 5.05 -0.51
C TYR A 49 7.49 5.49 0.52
N ALA A 50 6.44 4.70 0.73
CA ALA A 50 5.41 5.01 1.71
C ALA A 50 5.98 5.07 3.13
N LYS A 51 6.87 4.15 3.48
CA LYS A 51 7.51 4.16 4.80
C LYS A 51 8.39 5.38 5.02
N GLY A 52 9.08 5.83 3.99
CA GLY A 52 10.01 6.94 4.11
C GLY A 52 9.34 8.31 4.12
N TYR A 53 8.20 8.45 3.45
CA TYR A 53 7.59 9.77 3.23
C TYR A 53 6.24 9.95 3.92
N TYR A 54 5.56 8.87 4.29
CA TYR A 54 4.21 8.97 4.84
C TYR A 54 4.05 8.24 6.17
N TYR A 55 4.03 6.91 6.13
CA TYR A 55 3.72 6.11 7.31
C TYR A 55 4.81 5.07 7.55
N SER A 56 5.46 5.13 8.71
CA SER A 56 6.53 4.17 9.04
C SER A 56 5.99 2.74 9.18
N ASP A 57 4.69 2.58 9.39
CA ASP A 57 4.05 1.27 9.49
C ASP A 57 3.43 0.81 8.17
N ALA A 58 3.80 1.41 7.06
CA ALA A 58 3.29 0.99 5.74
C ALA A 58 3.71 -0.44 5.45
N ASP A 59 2.79 -1.21 4.88
CA ASP A 59 3.01 -2.61 4.53
C ASP A 59 2.25 -2.92 3.25
N GLY A 60 2.72 -3.89 2.50
CA GLY A 60 2.06 -4.30 1.27
C GLY A 60 0.79 -5.08 1.54
N CYS A 61 -0.23 -4.86 0.70
CA CYS A 61 -1.44 -5.67 0.75
C CYS A 61 -1.10 -7.12 0.43
N ALA A 62 -1.61 -8.06 1.23
CA ALA A 62 -1.32 -9.48 1.04
C ALA A 62 -1.84 -10.01 -0.30
N VAL A 63 -2.87 -9.37 -0.87
CA VAL A 63 -3.48 -9.80 -2.12
C VAL A 63 -2.78 -9.21 -3.34
N CYS A 64 -2.64 -7.87 -3.40
CA CYS A 64 -2.09 -7.23 -4.58
C CYS A 64 -0.60 -6.90 -4.48
N CYS A 65 -0.04 -6.92 -3.27
CA CYS A 65 1.38 -6.66 -3.04
C CYS A 65 1.99 -7.72 -2.13
N PRO A 66 1.86 -9.01 -2.47
CA PRO A 66 2.28 -10.09 -1.57
C PRO A 66 3.77 -10.12 -1.30
N ARG A 67 4.59 -9.66 -2.24
CA ARG A 67 6.04 -9.64 -2.06
C ARG A 67 6.50 -8.61 -1.05
N ALA A 68 5.70 -7.56 -0.85
CA ALA A 68 6.02 -6.50 0.08
C ALA A 68 5.26 -6.64 1.39
N HIS A 69 4.40 -7.65 1.50
CA HIS A 69 3.64 -7.93 2.71
C HIS A 69 4.52 -8.59 3.76
N ARG A 70 4.57 -7.99 4.92
CA ARG A 70 5.41 -8.49 6.01
C ARG A 70 4.63 -8.96 7.24
N GLY A 71 3.36 -8.72 7.21
CA GLY A 71 2.53 -9.15 8.26
C GLY A 71 2.00 -8.13 9.14
#